data_409fd9e4091bb3a0f7eb24d59c757714
#
_entry.id   409fd9e4091bb3a0f7eb24d59c757714
#
_cell.length_a   1.000
_cell.length_b   1.000
_cell.length_c   1.000
_cell.angle_alpha   90.00
_cell.angle_beta   90.00
_cell.angle_gamma   90.00
#
_symmetry.space_group_name_H-M   'P 1'
#
loop_
_entity.id
_entity.type
_entity.pdbx_description
1 polymer ?
#
loop_
_entity_poly.entity_id
_entity_poly.type
_entity_poly.pdbx_seq_one_letter_code
_entity_poly.pdbx_strand_id
1 'polypeptide(L)'
;LHSFPTRRSSDLNRTGRWAGRLVQLQNLPQNHLPDLEEARKLFKTGDLEATELLYNTQYTLSQLIRTAFVPSDRKKFIVCDFSAIEARVLSHLAGETWRSRVFEKGKDIYCMSASQMFGVPVEKHGQNADLRQKGKIAELACGYGGAVGALKAMGAIDMGLEEQELQPLVDSWRQANPSIVLFWWDVDRAVKTAVKEQIQTETHGIQFEVRNGMLFITLPSGRKLAYVKPKMGENQFGGESVTYEGTGTAKHWERLESYGPKFVENIVQAISRDILAYSMRQLSEFKIVGHVHDEVIIECDQDQDLEEISTLMGIAPDWMSDINLRADGYECSFYQKD
;
A
#
# COMPACT_ATOMS: atom_id res chain seq x y z
N LEU A 1 -14.18 6.33 28.54
CA LEU A 1 -13.77 5.29 27.59
C LEU A 1 -14.12 5.67 26.18
N HIS A 2 -13.21 6.32 25.54
CA HIS A 2 -13.41 6.61 24.12
C HIS A 2 -12.52 5.68 23.30
N SER A 3 -12.97 4.41 23.23
CA SER A 3 -12.50 3.57 22.12
C SER A 3 -12.97 4.23 20.84
N PHE A 4 -12.04 4.54 19.96
CA PHE A 4 -12.35 4.83 18.57
C PHE A 4 -13.40 3.80 18.11
N PRO A 5 -14.43 4.19 17.37
CA PRO A 5 -15.53 3.31 16.98
C PRO A 5 -15.08 2.30 15.93
N THR A 6 -14.11 1.46 16.28
CA THR A 6 -13.50 0.50 15.34
C THR A 6 -14.36 -0.71 15.07
N ARG A 7 -15.37 -1.01 15.88
CA ARG A 7 -16.20 -2.21 15.72
C ARG A 7 -17.40 -2.10 14.78
N ARG A 8 -17.83 -0.88 14.42
CA ARG A 8 -18.98 -0.68 13.51
C ARG A 8 -18.76 0.35 12.40
N SER A 9 -17.60 0.97 12.32
CA SER A 9 -17.27 2.03 11.37
C SER A 9 -16.34 1.60 10.25
N SER A 10 -15.82 0.37 10.27
CA SER A 10 -14.92 -0.14 9.24
C SER A 10 -15.56 -1.33 8.51
N ASP A 11 -15.59 -1.25 7.21
CA ASP A 11 -15.75 -2.41 6.33
C ASP A 11 -14.37 -2.95 5.97
N LEU A 12 -14.35 -4.21 5.52
CA LEU A 12 -13.17 -4.79 4.92
C LEU A 12 -13.37 -4.84 3.41
N ASN A 13 -12.39 -4.41 2.66
CA ASN A 13 -12.35 -4.65 1.22
C ASN A 13 -11.98 -6.13 0.93
N ARG A 14 -11.90 -6.51 -0.34
CA ARG A 14 -11.62 -7.90 -0.75
C ARG A 14 -10.30 -8.44 -0.16
N THR A 15 -9.29 -7.62 -0.01
CA THR A 15 -8.00 -8.00 0.56
C THR A 15 -8.00 -8.06 2.09
N GLY A 16 -9.09 -7.62 2.72
CA GLY A 16 -9.21 -7.48 4.17
C GLY A 16 -8.61 -6.19 4.72
N ARG A 17 -8.20 -5.25 3.86
CA ARG A 17 -7.83 -3.90 4.29
C ARG A 17 -9.04 -3.21 4.89
N TRP A 18 -8.82 -2.48 5.96
CA TRP A 18 -9.86 -1.68 6.60
C TRP A 18 -10.26 -0.49 5.72
N ALA A 19 -11.55 -0.24 5.66
CA ALA A 19 -12.12 0.94 5.01
C ALA A 19 -13.03 1.65 6.01
N GLY A 20 -12.83 2.95 6.19
CA GLY A 20 -13.68 3.78 7.07
C GLY A 20 -15.09 3.94 6.51
N ARG A 21 -16.10 3.94 7.39
CA ARG A 21 -17.50 4.17 7.00
C ARG A 21 -17.96 5.61 7.24
N LEU A 22 -17.60 6.19 8.38
CA LEU A 22 -18.00 7.55 8.76
C LEU A 22 -16.88 8.54 8.45
N VAL A 23 -15.78 8.44 9.19
CA VAL A 23 -14.56 9.20 8.90
C VAL A 23 -13.60 8.26 8.19
N GLN A 24 -13.33 8.58 6.94
CA GLN A 24 -12.40 7.80 6.10
C GLN A 24 -11.06 8.50 6.10
N LEU A 25 -10.26 8.28 7.14
CA LEU A 25 -8.93 8.91 7.30
C LEU A 25 -8.04 8.73 6.07
N GLN A 26 -8.13 7.57 5.42
CA GLN A 26 -7.38 7.25 4.21
C GLN A 26 -7.75 8.13 3.00
N ASN A 27 -8.96 8.70 2.99
CA ASN A 27 -9.47 9.51 1.88
C ASN A 27 -9.42 11.02 2.15
N LEU A 28 -8.96 11.42 3.34
CA LEU A 28 -8.75 12.84 3.62
C LEU A 28 -7.60 13.39 2.76
N PRO A 29 -7.67 14.65 2.30
CA PRO A 29 -6.58 15.28 1.54
C PRO A 29 -5.24 15.17 2.29
N GLN A 30 -4.16 14.96 1.55
CA GLN A 30 -2.80 15.06 2.08
C GLN A 30 -2.45 16.52 2.33
N ASN A 31 -1.50 16.76 3.24
CA ASN A 31 -1.05 18.10 3.58
C ASN A 31 0.11 18.50 2.66
N HIS A 32 -0.13 19.40 1.73
CA HIS A 32 0.88 19.92 0.80
C HIS A 32 1.21 21.38 1.02
N LEU A 33 0.62 21.99 2.05
CA LEU A 33 0.85 23.39 2.37
C LEU A 33 2.18 23.54 3.10
N PRO A 34 3.17 24.30 2.59
CA PRO A 34 4.50 24.38 3.20
C PRO A 34 4.50 25.06 4.57
N ASP A 35 3.54 25.94 4.82
CA ASP A 35 3.32 26.71 6.06
C ASP A 35 2.06 26.24 6.81
N LEU A 36 1.84 24.92 6.85
CA LEU A 36 0.64 24.29 7.40
C LEU A 36 0.33 24.74 8.84
N GLU A 37 1.36 24.90 9.67
CA GLU A 37 1.18 25.28 11.08
C GLU A 37 0.74 26.74 11.22
N GLU A 38 1.32 27.64 10.42
CA GLU A 38 0.97 29.06 10.37
C GLU A 38 -0.46 29.23 9.86
N ALA A 39 -0.80 28.57 8.76
CA ALA A 39 -2.15 28.58 8.24
C ALA A 39 -3.15 28.07 9.29
N ARG A 40 -2.84 26.97 9.98
CA ARG A 40 -3.67 26.42 11.05
C ARG A 40 -3.86 27.41 12.19
N LYS A 41 -2.81 28.12 12.63
CA LYS A 41 -2.89 29.15 13.67
C LYS A 41 -3.81 30.29 13.24
N LEU A 42 -3.65 30.79 12.01
CA LEU A 42 -4.47 31.90 11.49
C LEU A 42 -5.95 31.48 11.39
N PHE A 43 -6.25 30.33 10.79
CA PHE A 43 -7.63 29.85 10.68
C PHE A 43 -8.31 29.65 12.03
N LYS A 44 -7.57 29.28 13.08
CA LYS A 44 -8.09 29.19 14.45
C LYS A 44 -8.48 30.51 15.07
N THR A 45 -7.94 31.64 14.60
CA THR A 45 -8.35 32.97 15.12
C THR A 45 -9.77 33.34 14.67
N GLY A 46 -10.25 32.75 13.58
CA GLY A 46 -11.54 33.12 12.97
C GLY A 46 -11.50 34.44 12.18
N ASP A 47 -10.32 35.01 11.98
CA ASP A 47 -10.13 36.23 11.18
C ASP A 47 -10.24 35.89 9.68
N LEU A 48 -11.45 36.04 9.14
CA LEU A 48 -11.73 35.70 7.74
C LEU A 48 -11.02 36.66 6.78
N GLU A 49 -10.93 37.94 7.12
CA GLU A 49 -10.29 38.95 6.25
C GLU A 49 -8.79 38.63 6.08
N ALA A 50 -8.09 38.35 7.16
CA ALA A 50 -6.68 37.95 7.12
C ALA A 50 -6.50 36.59 6.41
N THR A 51 -7.42 35.64 6.59
CA THR A 51 -7.32 34.33 5.90
C THR A 51 -7.54 34.43 4.41
N GLU A 52 -8.50 35.24 3.93
CA GLU A 52 -8.75 35.47 2.50
C GLU A 52 -7.63 36.27 1.82
N LEU A 53 -6.97 37.14 2.58
CA LEU A 53 -5.85 37.95 2.07
C LEU A 53 -4.59 37.08 1.83
N LEU A 54 -4.31 36.12 2.72
CA LEU A 54 -3.06 35.36 2.73
C LEU A 54 -3.18 33.99 2.05
N TYR A 55 -4.39 33.42 2.01
CA TYR A 55 -4.60 32.03 1.56
C TYR A 55 -5.80 31.90 0.62
N ASN A 56 -5.74 30.91 -0.27
CA ASN A 56 -6.94 30.39 -0.91
C ASN A 56 -7.74 29.59 0.14
N THR A 57 -8.82 30.18 0.65
CA THR A 57 -9.58 29.65 1.79
C THR A 57 -10.07 28.22 1.57
N GLN A 58 -10.65 27.89 0.41
CA GLN A 58 -11.14 26.55 0.12
C GLN A 58 -10.03 25.50 0.08
N TYR A 59 -8.96 25.80 -0.63
CA TYR A 59 -7.82 24.90 -0.73
C TYR A 59 -7.19 24.69 0.65
N THR A 60 -6.95 25.76 1.40
CA THR A 60 -6.32 25.69 2.72
C THR A 60 -7.18 24.94 3.73
N LEU A 61 -8.51 25.16 3.76
CA LEU A 61 -9.42 24.36 4.59
C LEU A 61 -9.33 22.87 4.28
N SER A 62 -9.25 22.50 3.00
CA SER A 62 -9.07 21.10 2.62
C SER A 62 -7.76 20.50 3.18
N GLN A 63 -6.68 21.28 3.20
CA GLN A 63 -5.40 20.88 3.76
C GLN A 63 -5.42 20.80 5.30
N LEU A 64 -6.27 21.56 5.96
CA LEU A 64 -6.36 21.61 7.41
C LEU A 64 -7.25 20.52 8.04
N ILE A 65 -8.02 19.76 7.25
CA ILE A 65 -8.97 18.75 7.78
C ILE A 65 -8.26 17.73 8.70
N ARG A 66 -7.10 17.21 8.30
CA ARG A 66 -6.34 16.25 9.12
C ARG A 66 -5.87 16.85 10.43
N THR A 67 -5.53 18.13 10.44
CA THR A 67 -5.01 18.83 11.60
C THR A 67 -6.06 19.06 12.71
N ALA A 68 -7.32 18.71 12.44
CA ALA A 68 -8.37 18.70 13.46
C ALA A 68 -8.24 17.52 14.43
N PHE A 69 -7.52 16.47 14.05
CA PHE A 69 -7.20 15.39 14.97
C PHE A 69 -6.00 15.79 15.81
N VAL A 70 -6.23 16.01 17.09
CA VAL A 70 -5.22 16.45 18.05
C VAL A 70 -5.15 15.45 19.22
N PRO A 71 -3.97 15.25 19.82
CA PRO A 71 -3.85 14.44 21.02
C PRO A 71 -4.53 15.12 22.22
N SER A 72 -4.75 14.36 23.28
CA SER A 72 -5.20 14.88 24.56
C SER A 72 -4.18 15.87 25.13
N ASP A 73 -4.61 16.72 26.10
CA ASP A 73 -3.73 17.69 26.75
C ASP A 73 -2.45 17.02 27.26
N ARG A 74 -1.31 17.67 27.01
CA ARG A 74 0.04 17.22 27.39
C ARG A 74 0.48 15.90 26.77
N LYS A 75 -0.21 15.42 25.74
CA LYS A 75 0.17 14.26 24.93
C LYS A 75 0.68 14.70 23.56
N LYS A 76 1.33 13.77 22.85
CA LYS A 76 1.69 13.91 21.45
C LYS A 76 1.14 12.73 20.66
N PHE A 77 1.14 12.83 19.33
CA PHE A 77 1.05 11.68 18.45
C PHE A 77 2.43 11.22 18.03
N ILE A 78 2.60 9.91 18.01
CA ILE A 78 3.63 9.22 17.24
C ILE A 78 2.91 8.53 16.11
N VAL A 79 3.33 8.84 14.88
CA VAL A 79 2.81 8.25 13.65
C VAL A 79 3.92 7.43 13.03
N CYS A 80 3.71 6.13 12.90
CA CYS A 80 4.67 5.21 12.28
C CYS A 80 4.04 4.53 11.07
N ASP A 81 4.79 4.51 9.95
CA ASP A 81 4.39 3.93 8.67
C ASP A 81 5.43 2.91 8.21
N PHE A 82 5.00 1.82 7.60
CA PHE A 82 5.91 0.87 7.00
C PHE A 82 6.58 1.43 5.74
N SER A 83 7.88 1.36 5.70
CA SER A 83 8.64 1.75 4.52
C SER A 83 8.47 0.74 3.38
N ALA A 84 7.67 1.10 2.36
CA ALA A 84 7.43 0.33 1.14
C ALA A 84 6.96 -1.12 1.38
N ILE A 85 5.99 -1.34 2.26
CA ILE A 85 5.56 -2.68 2.70
C ILE A 85 5.16 -3.60 1.55
N GLU A 86 4.39 -3.10 0.59
CA GLU A 86 3.96 -3.93 -0.55
C GLU A 86 5.14 -4.37 -1.42
N ALA A 87 6.11 -3.49 -1.64
CA ALA A 87 7.32 -3.83 -2.40
C ALA A 87 8.18 -4.87 -1.66
N ARG A 88 8.24 -4.81 -0.32
CA ARG A 88 8.94 -5.79 0.52
C ARG A 88 8.24 -7.15 0.46
N VAL A 89 6.94 -7.19 0.66
CA VAL A 89 6.14 -8.42 0.59
C VAL A 89 6.21 -9.04 -0.80
N LEU A 90 6.06 -8.25 -1.87
CA LEU A 90 6.16 -8.72 -3.25
C LEU A 90 7.53 -9.33 -3.54
N SER A 91 8.61 -8.64 -3.15
CA SER A 91 9.99 -9.09 -3.37
C SER A 91 10.30 -10.37 -2.60
N HIS A 92 9.82 -10.46 -1.36
CA HIS A 92 9.99 -11.62 -0.49
C HIS A 92 9.29 -12.85 -1.07
N LEU A 93 8.00 -12.74 -1.42
CA LEU A 93 7.24 -13.85 -1.99
C LEU A 93 7.80 -14.31 -3.34
N ALA A 94 8.23 -13.38 -4.19
CA ALA A 94 8.81 -13.69 -5.47
C ALA A 94 10.25 -14.25 -5.38
N GLY A 95 10.95 -14.06 -4.27
CA GLY A 95 12.37 -14.37 -4.14
C GLY A 95 13.26 -13.44 -4.96
N GLU A 96 12.89 -12.17 -5.14
CA GLU A 96 13.67 -11.19 -5.91
C GLU A 96 14.84 -10.66 -5.08
N THR A 97 15.97 -11.35 -5.14
CA THR A 97 17.11 -11.20 -4.21
C THR A 97 17.77 -9.83 -4.25
N TRP A 98 17.87 -9.16 -5.41
CA TRP A 98 18.51 -7.85 -5.46
C TRP A 98 17.70 -6.80 -4.66
N ARG A 99 16.38 -6.91 -4.67
CA ARG A 99 15.48 -6.03 -3.91
C ARG A 99 15.60 -6.29 -2.40
N SER A 100 15.68 -7.55 -2.00
CA SER A 100 15.91 -7.92 -0.59
C SER A 100 17.21 -7.28 -0.08
N ARG A 101 18.31 -7.35 -0.86
CA ARG A 101 19.58 -6.70 -0.52
C ARG A 101 19.47 -5.16 -0.45
N VAL A 102 18.62 -4.54 -1.26
CA VAL A 102 18.35 -3.09 -1.20
C VAL A 102 17.70 -2.74 0.12
N PHE A 103 16.68 -3.51 0.53
CA PHE A 103 15.99 -3.32 1.80
C PHE A 103 16.87 -3.59 3.02
N GLU A 104 17.68 -4.64 3.01
CA GLU A 104 18.67 -4.95 4.06
C GLU A 104 19.67 -3.81 4.28
N LYS A 105 20.09 -3.15 3.21
CA LYS A 105 20.98 -1.99 3.25
C LYS A 105 20.27 -0.66 3.58
N GLY A 106 18.98 -0.69 3.86
CA GLY A 106 18.20 0.52 4.13
C GLY A 106 18.12 1.50 2.96
N LYS A 107 18.36 1.05 1.72
CA LYS A 107 18.31 1.91 0.54
C LYS A 107 16.87 2.11 0.04
N ASP A 108 16.65 3.24 -0.62
CA ASP A 108 15.38 3.59 -1.23
C ASP A 108 15.14 2.76 -2.50
N ILE A 109 14.11 1.92 -2.49
CA ILE A 109 13.78 1.04 -3.62
C ILE A 109 13.43 1.83 -4.88
N TYR A 110 12.81 2.99 -4.76
CA TYR A 110 12.43 3.82 -5.89
C TYR A 110 13.66 4.42 -6.59
N CYS A 111 14.67 4.83 -5.81
CA CYS A 111 15.96 5.24 -6.36
C CYS A 111 16.66 4.09 -7.07
N MET A 112 16.65 2.91 -6.45
CA MET A 112 17.33 1.73 -7.02
C MET A 112 16.64 1.24 -8.29
N SER A 113 15.31 1.21 -8.34
CA SER A 113 14.56 0.88 -9.56
C SER A 113 14.82 1.89 -10.67
N ALA A 114 14.79 3.19 -10.35
CA ALA A 114 15.15 4.20 -11.33
C ALA A 114 16.60 4.02 -11.84
N SER A 115 17.54 3.72 -10.95
CA SER A 115 18.92 3.44 -11.35
C SER A 115 19.04 2.26 -12.30
N GLN A 116 18.28 1.19 -12.06
CA GLN A 116 18.22 0.02 -12.94
C GLN A 116 17.61 0.36 -14.32
N MET A 117 16.51 1.10 -14.31
CA MET A 117 15.77 1.43 -15.54
C MET A 117 16.51 2.42 -16.44
N PHE A 118 17.17 3.43 -15.85
CA PHE A 118 17.84 4.49 -16.60
C PHE A 118 19.33 4.27 -16.74
N GLY A 119 19.92 3.27 -16.10
CA GLY A 119 21.36 2.97 -16.16
C GLY A 119 22.26 4.05 -15.52
N VAL A 120 21.71 4.89 -14.65
CA VAL A 120 22.43 5.98 -13.98
C VAL A 120 22.21 5.92 -12.47
N PRO A 121 23.17 6.40 -11.64
CA PRO A 121 22.95 6.53 -10.20
C PRO A 121 21.80 7.51 -9.91
N VAL A 122 20.90 7.13 -9.00
CA VAL A 122 19.77 7.96 -8.53
C VAL A 122 19.80 8.05 -7.02
N GLU A 123 19.77 9.26 -6.49
CA GLU A 123 19.77 9.55 -5.06
C GLU A 123 18.53 10.33 -4.67
N LYS A 124 18.04 10.14 -3.44
CA LYS A 124 16.80 10.76 -2.97
C LYS A 124 16.89 12.31 -2.94
N HIS A 125 18.06 12.85 -2.57
CA HIS A 125 18.32 14.28 -2.41
C HIS A 125 19.69 14.65 -3.05
N GLY A 126 19.97 14.12 -4.24
CA GLY A 126 21.28 14.30 -4.88
C GLY A 126 21.22 14.09 -6.38
N GLN A 127 22.17 13.34 -6.91
CA GLN A 127 22.31 13.10 -8.35
C GLN A 127 21.04 12.41 -8.92
N ASN A 128 20.49 12.98 -10.00
CA ASN A 128 19.32 12.47 -10.72
C ASN A 128 18.08 12.24 -9.83
N ALA A 129 17.88 13.07 -8.80
CA ALA A 129 16.79 12.92 -7.83
C ALA A 129 15.39 12.97 -8.47
N ASP A 130 15.22 13.67 -9.59
CA ASP A 130 14.01 13.73 -10.40
C ASP A 130 13.57 12.36 -10.92
N LEU A 131 14.53 11.48 -11.23
CA LEU A 131 14.24 10.12 -11.71
C LEU A 131 13.63 9.21 -10.62
N ARG A 132 13.81 9.55 -9.33
CA ARG A 132 13.22 8.79 -8.23
C ARG A 132 11.70 8.69 -8.35
N GLN A 133 11.03 9.78 -8.73
CA GLN A 133 9.57 9.78 -8.90
C GLN A 133 9.14 8.88 -10.06
N LYS A 134 9.91 8.86 -11.15
CA LYS A 134 9.69 7.94 -12.27
C LYS A 134 9.87 6.47 -11.83
N GLY A 135 10.87 6.19 -10.98
CA GLY A 135 11.07 4.88 -10.35
C GLY A 135 9.89 4.48 -9.46
N LYS A 136 9.34 5.41 -8.67
CA LYS A 136 8.17 5.17 -7.83
C LYS A 136 6.94 4.78 -8.67
N ILE A 137 6.67 5.49 -9.75
CA ILE A 137 5.56 5.18 -10.65
C ILE A 137 5.74 3.80 -11.29
N ALA A 138 6.94 3.49 -11.79
CA ALA A 138 7.23 2.19 -12.36
C ALA A 138 7.03 1.05 -11.35
N GLU A 139 7.49 1.22 -10.11
CA GLU A 139 7.27 0.25 -9.04
C GLU A 139 5.78 -0.02 -8.78
N LEU A 140 4.99 1.04 -8.65
CA LEU A 140 3.57 0.93 -8.36
C LEU A 140 2.77 0.40 -9.56
N ALA A 141 3.13 0.79 -10.78
CA ALA A 141 2.44 0.34 -12.00
C ALA A 141 2.86 -1.07 -12.40
N CYS A 142 4.16 -1.34 -12.51
CA CYS A 142 4.67 -2.59 -13.07
C CYS A 142 4.64 -3.76 -12.08
N GLY A 143 4.69 -3.50 -10.77
CA GLY A 143 4.74 -4.53 -9.73
C GLY A 143 3.61 -5.57 -9.82
N TYR A 144 2.48 -5.18 -10.38
CA TYR A 144 1.30 -6.02 -10.54
C TYR A 144 0.88 -6.19 -12.01
N GLY A 145 1.86 -6.30 -12.90
CA GLY A 145 1.65 -6.59 -14.30
C GLY A 145 1.14 -5.43 -15.14
N GLY A 146 1.12 -4.23 -14.58
CA GLY A 146 0.78 -3.02 -15.32
C GLY A 146 1.72 -2.79 -16.51
N ALA A 147 1.19 -2.14 -17.54
CA ALA A 147 1.89 -1.79 -18.76
C ALA A 147 1.73 -0.27 -19.01
N VAL A 148 1.96 0.16 -20.24
CA VAL A 148 1.89 1.57 -20.67
C VAL A 148 0.61 2.29 -20.16
N GLY A 149 -0.55 1.61 -20.22
CA GLY A 149 -1.81 2.19 -19.73
C GLY A 149 -1.79 2.51 -18.22
N ALA A 150 -1.15 1.66 -17.41
CA ALA A 150 -1.00 1.90 -15.97
C ALA A 150 -0.04 3.06 -15.69
N LEU A 151 1.08 3.14 -16.41
CA LEU A 151 2.02 4.27 -16.31
C LEU A 151 1.33 5.61 -16.63
N LYS A 152 0.56 5.65 -17.73
CA LYS A 152 -0.22 6.85 -18.12
C LYS A 152 -1.23 7.23 -17.02
N ALA A 153 -1.99 6.25 -16.52
CA ALA A 153 -2.98 6.49 -15.46
C ALA A 153 -2.36 7.01 -14.15
N MET A 154 -1.09 6.73 -13.91
CA MET A 154 -0.33 7.21 -12.75
C MET A 154 0.43 8.52 -13.00
N GLY A 155 0.16 9.20 -14.12
CA GLY A 155 0.71 10.52 -14.41
C GLY A 155 2.11 10.53 -15.01
N ALA A 156 2.55 9.44 -15.63
CA ALA A 156 3.88 9.37 -16.24
C ALA A 156 4.11 10.47 -17.30
N ILE A 157 3.08 10.79 -18.10
CA ILE A 157 3.14 11.86 -19.11
C ILE A 157 3.24 13.24 -18.44
N ASP A 158 2.45 13.49 -17.40
CA ASP A 158 2.45 14.75 -16.65
C ASP A 158 3.82 15.01 -15.98
N MET A 159 4.59 13.95 -15.73
CA MET A 159 5.95 14.02 -15.21
C MET A 159 7.03 14.17 -16.29
N GLY A 160 6.62 14.38 -17.55
CA GLY A 160 7.54 14.66 -18.65
C GLY A 160 8.13 13.42 -19.32
N LEU A 161 7.53 12.22 -19.13
CA LEU A 161 7.86 11.05 -19.95
C LEU A 161 7.12 11.14 -21.29
N GLU A 162 7.81 10.88 -22.37
CA GLU A 162 7.20 10.77 -23.69
C GLU A 162 6.52 9.40 -23.86
N GLU A 163 5.46 9.35 -24.65
CA GLU A 163 4.69 8.12 -24.86
C GLU A 163 5.57 6.95 -25.40
N GLN A 164 6.54 7.27 -26.24
CA GLN A 164 7.48 6.31 -26.82
C GLN A 164 8.46 5.73 -25.79
N GLU A 165 8.66 6.38 -24.64
CA GLU A 165 9.53 5.91 -23.56
C GLU A 165 8.84 4.90 -22.64
N LEU A 166 7.49 4.87 -22.62
CA LEU A 166 6.74 4.09 -21.63
C LEU A 166 6.90 2.57 -21.82
N GLN A 167 6.85 2.06 -23.05
CA GLN A 167 7.04 0.62 -23.27
C GLN A 167 8.46 0.16 -22.93
N PRO A 168 9.53 0.84 -23.37
CA PRO A 168 10.89 0.54 -22.92
C PRO A 168 11.07 0.52 -21.39
N LEU A 169 10.40 1.42 -20.66
CA LEU A 169 10.43 1.44 -19.21
C LEU A 169 9.77 0.20 -18.59
N VAL A 170 8.60 -0.20 -19.09
CA VAL A 170 7.93 -1.43 -18.67
C VAL A 170 8.84 -2.64 -18.90
N ASP A 171 9.45 -2.73 -20.08
CA ASP A 171 10.31 -3.85 -20.44
C ASP A 171 11.58 -3.89 -19.59
N SER A 172 12.21 -2.74 -19.34
CA SER A 172 13.37 -2.60 -18.45
C SER A 172 13.03 -3.01 -17.01
N TRP A 173 11.86 -2.58 -16.50
CA TRP A 173 11.43 -2.97 -15.17
C TRP A 173 11.21 -4.48 -15.06
N ARG A 174 10.53 -5.09 -16.03
CA ARG A 174 10.31 -6.54 -16.05
C ARG A 174 11.60 -7.34 -16.19
N GLN A 175 12.54 -6.85 -17.00
CA GLN A 175 13.86 -7.46 -17.14
C GLN A 175 14.68 -7.40 -15.86
N ALA A 176 14.56 -6.31 -15.09
CA ALA A 176 15.21 -6.13 -13.80
C ALA A 176 14.56 -6.97 -12.68
N ASN A 177 13.31 -7.42 -12.85
CA ASN A 177 12.52 -8.13 -11.84
C ASN A 177 11.97 -9.49 -12.37
N PRO A 178 12.82 -10.39 -12.85
CA PRO A 178 12.37 -11.63 -13.50
C PRO A 178 11.65 -12.57 -12.52
N SER A 179 12.03 -12.61 -11.24
CA SER A 179 11.38 -13.45 -10.23
C SER A 179 9.95 -12.97 -9.95
N ILE A 180 9.71 -11.66 -9.97
CA ILE A 180 8.36 -11.10 -9.80
C ILE A 180 7.48 -11.46 -11.00
N VAL A 181 8.02 -11.35 -12.21
CA VAL A 181 7.31 -11.76 -13.44
C VAL A 181 6.97 -13.25 -13.40
N LEU A 182 7.90 -14.10 -12.97
CA LEU A 182 7.66 -15.53 -12.81
C LEU A 182 6.57 -15.79 -11.75
N PHE A 183 6.61 -15.11 -10.63
CA PHE A 183 5.62 -15.21 -9.56
C PHE A 183 4.19 -14.92 -10.05
N TRP A 184 4.00 -13.91 -10.91
CA TRP A 184 2.66 -13.65 -11.49
C TRP A 184 2.12 -14.86 -12.23
N TRP A 185 2.95 -15.51 -13.03
CA TRP A 185 2.54 -16.63 -13.88
C TRP A 185 2.43 -17.93 -13.11
N ASP A 186 3.23 -18.11 -12.04
CA ASP A 186 3.09 -19.24 -11.13
C ASP A 186 1.75 -19.18 -10.40
N VAL A 187 1.37 -18.01 -9.91
CA VAL A 187 0.06 -17.79 -9.28
C VAL A 187 -1.07 -17.98 -10.30
N ASP A 188 -0.93 -17.47 -11.51
CA ASP A 188 -1.93 -17.64 -12.58
C ASP A 188 -2.18 -19.11 -12.86
N ARG A 189 -1.11 -19.90 -13.06
CA ARG A 189 -1.21 -21.34 -13.26
C ARG A 189 -1.85 -22.06 -12.08
N ALA A 190 -1.41 -21.76 -10.87
CA ALA A 190 -1.94 -22.40 -9.66
C ALA A 190 -3.44 -22.16 -9.49
N VAL A 191 -3.89 -20.89 -9.67
CA VAL A 191 -5.32 -20.54 -9.59
C VAL A 191 -6.12 -21.22 -10.70
N LYS A 192 -5.66 -21.16 -11.95
CA LYS A 192 -6.34 -21.79 -13.09
C LYS A 192 -6.47 -23.30 -12.89
N THR A 193 -5.41 -23.99 -12.47
CA THR A 193 -5.43 -25.41 -12.17
C THR A 193 -6.41 -25.73 -11.05
N ALA A 194 -6.39 -24.98 -9.94
CA ALA A 194 -7.33 -25.17 -8.85
C ALA A 194 -8.79 -25.01 -9.28
N VAL A 195 -9.10 -24.03 -10.14
CA VAL A 195 -10.46 -23.79 -10.64
C VAL A 195 -10.88 -24.82 -11.67
N LYS A 196 -10.00 -25.20 -12.60
CA LYS A 196 -10.30 -26.08 -13.72
C LYS A 196 -10.40 -27.55 -13.29
N GLU A 197 -9.45 -27.99 -12.47
CA GLU A 197 -9.30 -29.38 -12.08
C GLU A 197 -9.91 -29.70 -10.70
N GLN A 198 -10.35 -28.69 -9.97
CA GLN A 198 -10.94 -28.82 -8.63
C GLN A 198 -10.00 -29.53 -7.62
N ILE A 199 -8.71 -29.27 -7.75
CA ILE A 199 -7.66 -29.78 -6.86
C ILE A 199 -7.02 -28.64 -6.09
N GLN A 200 -6.44 -28.95 -4.94
CA GLN A 200 -5.61 -27.99 -4.21
C GLN A 200 -4.27 -27.83 -4.92
N THR A 201 -3.84 -26.59 -5.08
CA THR A 201 -2.52 -26.23 -5.61
C THR A 201 -1.78 -25.34 -4.65
N GLU A 202 -0.47 -25.24 -4.80
CA GLU A 202 0.38 -24.39 -3.97
C GLU A 202 1.50 -23.77 -4.81
N THR A 203 1.86 -22.52 -4.53
CA THR A 203 3.07 -21.87 -5.05
C THR A 203 3.50 -20.75 -4.11
N HIS A 204 4.80 -20.55 -3.93
CA HIS A 204 5.39 -19.49 -3.08
C HIS A 204 4.79 -19.45 -1.65
N GLY A 205 4.48 -20.62 -1.05
CA GLY A 205 3.89 -20.71 0.26
C GLY A 205 2.41 -20.29 0.35
N ILE A 206 1.74 -20.15 -0.81
CA ILE A 206 0.34 -19.74 -0.92
C ILE A 206 -0.45 -20.92 -1.49
N GLN A 207 -1.55 -21.29 -0.81
CA GLN A 207 -2.40 -22.41 -1.23
C GLN A 207 -3.69 -21.90 -1.90
N PHE A 208 -4.14 -22.63 -2.90
CA PHE A 208 -5.34 -22.34 -3.68
C PHE A 208 -6.26 -23.57 -3.68
N GLU A 209 -7.49 -23.39 -3.24
CA GLU A 209 -8.46 -24.48 -3.10
C GLU A 209 -9.84 -24.02 -3.54
N VAL A 210 -10.52 -24.79 -4.41
CA VAL A 210 -11.94 -24.57 -4.68
C VAL A 210 -12.76 -25.51 -3.81
N ARG A 211 -13.57 -24.90 -2.94
CA ARG A 211 -14.41 -25.63 -2.01
C ARG A 211 -15.75 -24.93 -1.80
N ASN A 212 -16.85 -25.70 -1.83
CA ASN A 212 -18.21 -25.19 -1.63
C ASN A 212 -18.57 -24.01 -2.56
N GLY A 213 -18.12 -24.05 -3.82
CA GLY A 213 -18.37 -23.00 -4.80
C GLY A 213 -17.58 -21.70 -4.62
N MET A 214 -16.52 -21.74 -3.84
CA MET A 214 -15.62 -20.62 -3.59
C MET A 214 -14.16 -21.01 -3.83
N LEU A 215 -13.40 -20.13 -4.48
CA LEU A 215 -11.95 -20.23 -4.49
C LEU A 215 -11.42 -19.55 -3.24
N PHE A 216 -10.69 -20.30 -2.42
CA PHE A 216 -9.94 -19.81 -1.27
C PHE A 216 -8.46 -19.71 -1.63
N ILE A 217 -7.86 -18.56 -1.29
CA ILE A 217 -6.42 -18.35 -1.33
C ILE A 217 -5.95 -18.24 0.10
N THR A 218 -5.25 -19.26 0.60
CA THR A 218 -4.72 -19.30 1.96
C THR A 218 -3.35 -18.62 1.99
N LEU A 219 -3.24 -17.57 2.78
CA LEU A 219 -2.03 -16.77 2.96
C LEU A 219 -1.09 -17.40 4.00
N PRO A 220 0.20 -17.03 4.05
CA PRO A 220 1.13 -17.50 5.08
C PRO A 220 0.65 -17.25 6.52
N SER A 221 -0.12 -16.19 6.75
CA SER A 221 -0.78 -15.89 8.04
C SER A 221 -1.87 -16.88 8.45
N GLY A 222 -2.26 -17.81 7.56
CA GLY A 222 -3.40 -18.71 7.72
C GLY A 222 -4.75 -18.09 7.35
N ARG A 223 -4.81 -16.76 7.10
CA ARG A 223 -6.02 -16.10 6.65
C ARG A 223 -6.32 -16.44 5.17
N LYS A 224 -7.60 -16.47 4.84
CA LYS A 224 -8.06 -16.82 3.49
C LYS A 224 -8.71 -15.62 2.79
N LEU A 225 -8.34 -15.40 1.52
CA LEU A 225 -9.14 -14.62 0.59
C LEU A 225 -10.17 -15.53 -0.08
N ALA A 226 -11.36 -15.02 -0.35
CA ALA A 226 -12.45 -15.81 -0.91
C ALA A 226 -13.02 -15.15 -2.18
N TYR A 227 -13.20 -15.95 -3.24
CA TYR A 227 -13.77 -15.54 -4.52
C TYR A 227 -14.97 -16.41 -4.83
N VAL A 228 -16.14 -15.77 -5.01
CA VAL A 228 -17.43 -16.46 -5.11
C VAL A 228 -17.64 -17.01 -6.52
N LYS A 229 -18.08 -18.27 -6.62
CA LYS A 229 -18.41 -18.97 -7.87
C LYS A 229 -17.34 -18.81 -8.95
N PRO A 230 -16.07 -19.22 -8.66
CA PRO A 230 -15.00 -19.15 -9.63
C PRO A 230 -15.30 -20.03 -10.83
N LYS A 231 -14.98 -19.55 -12.03
CA LYS A 231 -15.11 -20.29 -13.30
C LYS A 231 -14.01 -19.91 -14.26
N MET A 232 -13.64 -20.82 -15.12
CA MET A 232 -12.88 -20.46 -16.31
C MET A 232 -13.76 -19.62 -17.24
N GLY A 233 -13.15 -18.64 -17.87
CA GLY A 233 -13.76 -17.74 -18.83
C GLY A 233 -12.72 -17.25 -19.82
N GLU A 234 -13.12 -16.32 -20.65
CA GLU A 234 -12.26 -15.69 -21.66
C GLU A 234 -12.05 -14.23 -21.31
N ASN A 235 -10.82 -13.74 -21.44
CA ASN A 235 -10.50 -12.33 -21.25
C ASN A 235 -10.80 -11.51 -22.51
N GLN A 236 -10.74 -10.18 -22.39
CA GLN A 236 -11.00 -9.26 -23.51
C GLN A 236 -10.05 -9.44 -24.72
N PHE A 237 -8.97 -10.25 -24.58
CA PHE A 237 -7.99 -10.54 -25.62
C PHE A 237 -8.12 -11.97 -26.18
N GLY A 238 -9.18 -12.72 -25.80
CA GLY A 238 -9.42 -14.08 -26.26
C GLY A 238 -8.62 -15.17 -25.52
N GLY A 239 -7.93 -14.82 -24.44
CA GLY A 239 -7.16 -15.77 -23.63
C GLY A 239 -7.98 -16.35 -22.46
N GLU A 240 -7.60 -17.55 -21.99
CA GLU A 240 -8.21 -18.13 -20.77
C GLU A 240 -7.97 -17.24 -19.55
N SER A 241 -9.01 -17.01 -18.79
CA SER A 241 -9.01 -16.19 -17.56
C SER A 241 -9.90 -16.82 -16.50
N VAL A 242 -9.65 -16.48 -15.24
CA VAL A 242 -10.52 -16.86 -14.15
C VAL A 242 -11.53 -15.77 -13.90
N THR A 243 -12.81 -16.13 -13.82
CA THR A 243 -13.88 -15.20 -13.46
C THR A 243 -14.55 -15.63 -12.17
N TYR A 244 -15.09 -14.67 -11.44
CA TYR A 244 -15.80 -14.87 -10.18
C TYR A 244 -16.91 -13.83 -10.01
N GLU A 245 -17.84 -14.06 -9.08
CA GLU A 245 -18.89 -13.08 -8.76
C GLU A 245 -18.44 -12.15 -7.63
N GLY A 246 -18.71 -10.87 -7.75
CA GLY A 246 -18.37 -9.86 -6.75
C GLY A 246 -18.90 -8.48 -7.07
N THR A 247 -18.69 -7.54 -6.18
CA THR A 247 -19.07 -6.13 -6.40
C THR A 247 -18.04 -5.47 -7.34
N GLY A 248 -18.52 -5.02 -8.49
CA GLY A 248 -17.72 -4.28 -9.47
C GLY A 248 -17.56 -2.79 -9.14
N THR A 249 -16.93 -2.06 -10.05
CA THR A 249 -16.65 -0.61 -9.91
C THR A 249 -17.93 0.22 -9.81
N ALA A 250 -18.99 -0.18 -10.50
CA ALA A 250 -20.31 0.44 -10.44
C ALA A 250 -21.12 0.07 -9.18
N LYS A 251 -20.51 -0.60 -8.19
CA LYS A 251 -21.12 -1.08 -6.94
C LYS A 251 -22.29 -2.06 -7.14
N HIS A 252 -22.38 -2.69 -8.30
CA HIS A 252 -23.31 -3.78 -8.56
C HIS A 252 -22.62 -5.14 -8.44
N TRP A 253 -23.39 -6.17 -8.07
CA TRP A 253 -22.93 -7.55 -8.04
C TRP A 253 -22.90 -8.08 -9.47
N GLU A 254 -21.72 -8.43 -9.93
CA GLU A 254 -21.47 -8.85 -11.31
C GLU A 254 -20.36 -9.90 -11.41
N ARG A 255 -20.16 -10.45 -12.59
CA ARG A 255 -19.04 -11.33 -12.87
C ARG A 255 -17.82 -10.51 -13.25
N LEU A 256 -16.76 -10.72 -12.48
CA LEU A 256 -15.50 -10.04 -12.61
C LEU A 256 -14.45 -11.00 -13.16
N GLU A 257 -13.52 -10.46 -13.92
CA GLU A 257 -12.34 -11.17 -14.40
C GLU A 257 -11.15 -10.94 -13.46
N SER A 258 -10.28 -11.96 -13.35
CA SER A 258 -8.99 -11.83 -12.69
C SER A 258 -7.93 -12.72 -13.35
N TYR A 259 -6.69 -12.34 -13.18
CA TYR A 259 -5.51 -12.96 -13.78
C TYR A 259 -4.33 -12.91 -12.79
N GLY A 260 -3.24 -13.62 -13.08
CA GLY A 260 -2.13 -13.80 -12.16
C GLY A 260 -1.66 -12.53 -11.42
N PRO A 261 -1.22 -11.47 -12.13
CA PRO A 261 -0.83 -10.22 -11.51
C PRO A 261 -1.88 -9.61 -10.58
N LYS A 262 -3.17 -9.72 -10.94
CA LYS A 262 -4.27 -9.20 -10.10
C LYS A 262 -4.50 -10.04 -8.84
N PHE A 263 -4.31 -11.34 -8.92
CA PHE A 263 -4.30 -12.19 -7.73
C PHE A 263 -3.10 -11.87 -6.84
N VAL A 264 -1.91 -11.65 -7.43
CA VAL A 264 -0.71 -11.26 -6.69
C VAL A 264 -0.91 -9.92 -5.98
N GLU A 265 -1.50 -8.91 -6.62
CA GLU A 265 -1.85 -7.64 -5.98
C GLU A 265 -2.72 -7.88 -4.73
N ASN A 266 -3.79 -8.67 -4.87
CA ASN A 266 -4.68 -8.96 -3.75
C ASN A 266 -3.97 -9.73 -2.62
N ILE A 267 -3.09 -10.68 -2.95
CA ILE A 267 -2.28 -11.45 -2.00
C ILE A 267 -1.32 -10.53 -1.24
N VAL A 268 -0.56 -9.71 -1.95
CA VAL A 268 0.42 -8.79 -1.36
C VAL A 268 -0.26 -7.77 -0.45
N GLN A 269 -1.35 -7.16 -0.90
CA GLN A 269 -2.13 -6.23 -0.10
C GLN A 269 -2.71 -6.90 1.17
N ALA A 270 -3.15 -8.14 1.02
CA ALA A 270 -3.71 -8.90 2.14
C ALA A 270 -2.63 -9.25 3.17
N ILE A 271 -1.45 -9.69 2.74
CA ILE A 271 -0.31 -9.99 3.62
C ILE A 271 0.19 -8.71 4.30
N SER A 272 0.32 -7.60 3.56
CA SER A 272 0.70 -6.30 4.15
C SER A 272 -0.26 -5.88 5.26
N ARG A 273 -1.56 -6.09 5.06
CA ARG A 273 -2.57 -5.87 6.12
C ARG A 273 -2.39 -6.83 7.31
N ASP A 274 -2.04 -8.09 7.06
CA ASP A 274 -1.82 -9.06 8.14
C ASP A 274 -0.57 -8.72 8.95
N ILE A 275 0.48 -8.21 8.30
CA ILE A 275 1.68 -7.68 8.96
C ILE A 275 1.30 -6.48 9.85
N LEU A 276 0.53 -5.50 9.33
CA LEU A 276 0.06 -4.38 10.16
C LEU A 276 -0.73 -4.87 11.38
N ALA A 277 -1.64 -5.84 11.20
CA ALA A 277 -2.41 -6.39 12.30
C ALA A 277 -1.53 -7.10 13.35
N TYR A 278 -0.47 -7.76 12.91
CA TYR A 278 0.53 -8.35 13.79
C TYR A 278 1.28 -7.26 14.57
N SER A 279 1.78 -6.23 13.89
CA SER A 279 2.48 -5.11 14.55
C SER A 279 1.60 -4.35 15.53
N MET A 280 0.32 -4.14 15.22
CA MET A 280 -0.63 -3.55 16.17
C MET A 280 -0.80 -4.39 17.45
N ARG A 281 -0.60 -5.72 17.38
CA ARG A 281 -0.58 -6.58 18.56
C ARG A 281 0.72 -6.44 19.36
N GLN A 282 1.86 -6.26 18.70
CA GLN A 282 3.13 -5.95 19.38
C GLN A 282 3.05 -4.61 20.11
N LEU A 283 2.28 -3.66 19.55
CA LEU A 283 2.03 -2.33 20.10
C LEU A 283 0.83 -2.27 21.04
N SER A 284 0.34 -3.40 21.57
CA SER A 284 -0.90 -3.46 22.36
C SER A 284 -0.83 -2.71 23.70
N GLU A 285 0.34 -2.45 24.23
CA GLU A 285 0.56 -1.67 25.45
C GLU A 285 0.45 -0.15 25.21
N PHE A 286 0.54 0.29 23.96
CA PHE A 286 0.41 1.68 23.56
C PHE A 286 -1.02 2.03 23.20
N LYS A 287 -1.40 3.30 23.39
CA LYS A 287 -2.72 3.80 23.01
C LYS A 287 -2.81 4.07 21.51
N ILE A 288 -3.09 3.03 20.72
CA ILE A 288 -3.38 3.17 19.29
C ILE A 288 -4.73 3.89 19.15
N VAL A 289 -4.72 5.08 18.57
CA VAL A 289 -5.93 5.89 18.35
C VAL A 289 -6.43 5.84 16.91
N GLY A 290 -5.58 5.38 15.99
CA GLY A 290 -5.94 5.21 14.57
C GLY A 290 -4.92 4.38 13.80
N HIS A 291 -5.32 3.97 12.62
CA HIS A 291 -4.42 3.36 11.63
C HIS A 291 -4.94 3.67 10.22
N VAL A 292 -4.04 3.83 9.26
CA VAL A 292 -4.36 4.17 7.87
C VAL A 292 -3.43 3.37 6.96
N HIS A 293 -3.98 2.47 6.14
CA HIS A 293 -3.24 1.59 5.24
C HIS A 293 -2.16 0.75 5.94
N ASP A 294 -0.96 1.27 6.04
CA ASP A 294 0.26 0.70 6.62
C ASP A 294 0.82 1.55 7.77
N GLU A 295 0.06 2.55 8.20
CA GLU A 295 0.38 3.53 9.24
C GLU A 295 -0.37 3.23 10.54
N VAL A 296 0.27 3.46 11.68
CA VAL A 296 -0.32 3.43 13.03
C VAL A 296 -0.15 4.80 13.67
N ILE A 297 -1.22 5.29 14.31
CA ILE A 297 -1.25 6.56 15.05
C ILE A 297 -1.39 6.23 16.53
N ILE A 298 -0.40 6.61 17.33
CA ILE A 298 -0.34 6.36 18.76
C ILE A 298 -0.40 7.69 19.52
N GLU A 299 -1.29 7.78 20.50
CA GLU A 299 -1.31 8.89 21.47
C GLU A 299 -0.49 8.49 22.69
N CYS A 300 0.53 9.27 23.03
CA CYS A 300 1.47 8.96 24.12
C CYS A 300 1.92 10.21 24.90
N ASP A 301 2.68 9.97 25.97
CA ASP A 301 3.34 11.02 26.76
C ASP A 301 4.46 11.69 25.95
N GLN A 302 4.88 12.89 26.37
CA GLN A 302 5.88 13.68 25.66
C GLN A 302 7.27 13.01 25.64
N ASP A 303 7.57 12.16 26.61
CA ASP A 303 8.83 11.44 26.79
C ASP A 303 8.88 10.08 26.09
N GLN A 304 7.78 9.62 25.48
CA GLN A 304 7.75 8.36 24.74
C GLN A 304 8.69 8.41 23.54
N ASP A 305 9.52 7.36 23.41
CA ASP A 305 10.50 7.25 22.33
C ASP A 305 9.87 6.73 21.04
N LEU A 306 10.09 7.46 19.95
CA LEU A 306 9.69 7.09 18.60
C LEU A 306 10.43 5.84 18.11
N GLU A 307 11.71 5.71 18.45
CA GLU A 307 12.55 4.58 17.97
C GLU A 307 12.07 3.25 18.56
N GLU A 308 11.63 3.24 19.82
CA GLU A 308 11.03 2.06 20.45
C GLU A 308 9.79 1.59 19.65
N ILE A 309 8.88 2.49 19.33
CA ILE A 309 7.65 2.18 18.60
C ILE A 309 7.96 1.70 17.17
N SER A 310 8.87 2.38 16.47
CA SER A 310 9.29 2.01 15.12
C SER A 310 9.95 0.63 15.09
N THR A 311 10.76 0.31 16.09
CA THR A 311 11.41 -0.99 16.26
C THR A 311 10.39 -2.10 16.48
N LEU A 312 9.44 -1.90 17.41
CA LEU A 312 8.39 -2.87 17.69
C LEU A 312 7.48 -3.10 16.47
N MET A 313 7.17 -2.03 15.73
CA MET A 313 6.38 -2.13 14.50
C MET A 313 7.12 -2.93 13.42
N GLY A 314 8.44 -2.83 13.36
CA GLY A 314 9.31 -3.51 12.40
C GLY A 314 9.58 -5.00 12.69
N ILE A 315 9.05 -5.57 13.77
CA ILE A 315 9.22 -6.99 14.10
C ILE A 315 8.48 -7.85 13.07
N ALA A 316 9.22 -8.75 12.43
CA ALA A 316 8.65 -9.70 11.47
C ALA A 316 7.78 -10.75 12.18
N PRO A 317 6.62 -11.12 11.61
CA PRO A 317 5.79 -12.17 12.18
C PRO A 317 6.39 -13.56 11.97
N ASP A 318 6.11 -14.49 12.89
CA ASP A 318 6.65 -15.87 12.87
C ASP A 318 6.36 -16.62 11.55
N TRP A 319 5.22 -16.33 10.94
CA TRP A 319 4.80 -16.95 9.67
C TRP A 319 5.50 -16.33 8.42
N MET A 320 6.35 -15.32 8.61
CA MET A 320 7.19 -14.67 7.59
C MET A 320 8.43 -14.06 8.26
N SER A 321 9.15 -14.88 9.04
CA SER A 321 10.22 -14.44 9.95
C SER A 321 11.45 -13.86 9.25
N ASP A 322 11.65 -14.19 7.98
CA ASP A 322 12.78 -13.77 7.16
C ASP A 322 12.50 -12.54 6.28
N ILE A 323 11.28 -11.96 6.38
CA ILE A 323 11.01 -10.68 5.71
C ILE A 323 11.73 -9.53 6.41
N ASN A 324 12.42 -8.70 5.65
CA ASN A 324 13.02 -7.48 6.17
C ASN A 324 11.95 -6.38 6.25
N LEU A 325 11.44 -6.09 7.44
CA LEU A 325 10.51 -5.00 7.70
C LEU A 325 11.25 -3.78 8.25
N ARG A 326 10.73 -2.60 7.94
CA ARG A 326 11.17 -1.35 8.52
C ARG A 326 9.97 -0.42 8.63
N ALA A 327 9.81 0.21 9.79
CA ALA A 327 8.90 1.31 10.01
C ALA A 327 9.70 2.58 10.28
N ASP A 328 9.26 3.66 9.69
CA ASP A 328 9.77 5.01 9.95
C ASP A 328 8.62 5.84 10.52
N GLY A 329 8.90 6.86 11.33
CA GLY A 329 7.84 7.63 11.95
C GLY A 329 8.25 9.06 12.29
N TYR A 330 7.29 9.79 12.83
CA TYR A 330 7.48 11.17 13.29
C TYR A 330 6.56 11.48 14.47
N GLU A 331 6.92 12.51 15.22
CA GLU A 331 6.14 13.04 16.32
C GLU A 331 5.39 14.29 15.87
N CYS A 332 4.16 14.48 16.36
CA CYS A 332 3.40 15.67 16.02
C CYS A 332 2.37 16.05 17.10
N SER A 333 2.01 17.35 17.13
CA SER A 333 0.98 17.93 17.98
C SER A 333 -0.42 17.93 17.34
N PHE A 334 -0.52 17.51 16.10
CA PHE A 334 -1.76 17.26 15.35
C PHE A 334 -1.45 16.30 14.20
N TYR A 335 -2.43 15.50 13.80
CA TYR A 335 -2.23 14.53 12.73
C TYR A 335 -2.03 15.22 11.37
N GLN A 336 -0.97 14.85 10.69
CA GLN A 336 -0.64 15.29 9.32
C GLN A 336 -0.11 14.11 8.53
N LYS A 337 -0.15 14.19 7.21
CA LYS A 337 0.41 13.19 6.30
C LYS A 337 0.95 13.90 5.06
N ASP A 338 2.26 13.75 4.85
CA ASP A 338 2.95 14.27 3.68
C ASP A 338 2.70 13.42 2.42
#